data_341fe5340fa9d2399f60418d070bea02
#
_entry.id   341fe5340fa9d2399f60418d070bea02
#
_cell.length_a   1.000
_cell.length_b   1.000
_cell.length_c   1.000
_cell.angle_alpha   90.00
_cell.angle_beta   90.00
_cell.angle_gamma   90.00
#
_symmetry.space_group_name_H-M   'P 1'
#
loop_
_entity.id
_entity.type
_entity.pdbx_description
1 polymer ?
#
loop_
_entity_poly.entity_id
_entity_poly.type
_entity_poly.pdbx_seq_one_letter_code
_entity_poly.pdbx_strand_id
1 'polypeptide(L)'
;MIYSLNNADFIRITDENAVFYGGAQSWFADKFSQNGGCGVVAAANILAYLALSDEKYSALYPQKTFTKRDFTSFMSEISEFVKIRRFLGKPLGVWGKRRFERGVVRYAKSRGVELSAVSFTRKTSAAEYIKSALRENRPVTILIGLNGRLKTVRCEYPSGGAFFGSFERHWVTITELIEDGEKITLKASSWGAVAYIDLNDFLEGEKIYRALTSFKQ
;
A
#
# COMPACT_ATOMS: atom_id res chain seq x y z
N MET A 1 7.89 -10.80 -18.68
CA MET A 1 8.95 -10.10 -17.91
C MET A 1 8.45 -9.77 -16.52
N ILE A 2 9.37 -9.72 -15.51
CA ILE A 2 9.01 -9.42 -14.11
C ILE A 2 9.78 -8.17 -13.67
N TYR A 3 9.09 -7.23 -13.06
CA TYR A 3 9.63 -6.04 -12.42
C TYR A 3 9.19 -6.09 -10.96
N SER A 4 10.15 -6.17 -10.03
CA SER A 4 9.86 -6.33 -8.61
C SER A 4 10.71 -5.41 -7.74
N LEU A 5 10.28 -5.21 -6.52
CA LEU A 5 11.12 -4.66 -5.48
C LEU A 5 12.30 -5.61 -5.19
N ASN A 6 13.40 -5.06 -4.69
CA ASN A 6 14.61 -5.85 -4.37
C ASN A 6 14.36 -6.88 -3.27
N ASN A 7 13.50 -6.58 -2.31
CA ASN A 7 13.07 -7.55 -1.30
C ASN A 7 11.79 -8.26 -1.76
N ALA A 8 11.92 -9.53 -2.17
CA ALA A 8 10.81 -10.36 -2.65
C ALA A 8 9.74 -10.62 -1.56
N ASP A 9 10.16 -10.65 -0.29
CA ASP A 9 9.26 -10.81 0.86
C ASP A 9 8.57 -9.49 1.23
N PHE A 10 8.90 -8.41 0.53
CA PHE A 10 8.40 -7.06 0.81
C PHE A 10 8.64 -6.66 2.27
N ILE A 11 7.61 -6.68 3.11
CA ILE A 11 7.68 -6.53 4.55
C ILE A 11 7.07 -7.77 5.17
N ARG A 12 7.93 -8.65 5.68
CA ARG A 12 7.51 -9.85 6.39
C ARG A 12 7.17 -9.51 7.84
N ILE A 13 5.88 -9.55 8.17
CA ILE A 13 5.41 -9.29 9.54
C ILE A 13 5.04 -10.62 10.19
N THR A 14 5.46 -10.82 11.44
CA THR A 14 5.25 -12.07 12.18
C THR A 14 4.32 -11.87 13.38
N ASP A 15 3.50 -12.87 13.68
CA ASP A 15 2.65 -12.96 14.87
C ASP A 15 2.55 -14.43 15.29
N GLU A 16 3.26 -14.83 16.34
CA GLU A 16 3.39 -16.24 16.75
C GLU A 16 3.78 -17.15 15.56
N ASN A 17 2.81 -17.95 15.08
CA ASN A 17 3.00 -18.89 13.97
C ASN A 17 2.52 -18.31 12.60
N ALA A 18 2.02 -17.09 12.58
CA ALA A 18 1.51 -16.46 11.36
C ALA A 18 2.54 -15.53 10.74
N VAL A 19 2.56 -15.51 9.41
CA VAL A 19 3.37 -14.60 8.60
C VAL A 19 2.45 -13.81 7.68
N PHE A 20 2.69 -12.51 7.61
CA PHE A 20 1.91 -11.58 6.80
C PHE A 20 2.80 -10.83 5.80
N TYR A 21 2.20 -10.43 4.69
CA TYR A 21 2.82 -9.66 3.62
C TYR A 21 2.39 -8.19 3.73
N GLY A 22 3.08 -7.42 4.58
CA GLY A 22 2.69 -6.07 4.98
C GLY A 22 1.57 -6.05 6.03
N GLY A 23 1.08 -4.86 6.36
CA GLY A 23 0.09 -4.63 7.39
C GLY A 23 -1.35 -4.95 7.00
N ALA A 24 -2.23 -5.01 8.02
CA ALA A 24 -3.67 -5.18 7.83
C ALA A 24 -4.47 -4.19 8.68
N GLN A 25 -5.49 -3.56 8.09
CA GLN A 25 -6.34 -2.62 8.81
C GLN A 25 -7.17 -3.27 9.93
N SER A 26 -7.41 -4.58 9.85
CA SER A 26 -8.08 -5.35 10.90
C SER A 26 -7.31 -5.38 12.24
N TRP A 27 -6.03 -5.00 12.25
CA TRP A 27 -5.21 -4.95 13.46
C TRP A 27 -5.44 -3.69 14.30
N PHE A 28 -6.06 -2.64 13.77
CA PHE A 28 -6.44 -1.50 14.58
C PHE A 28 -7.39 -1.90 15.70
N ALA A 29 -7.23 -1.29 16.88
CA ALA A 29 -8.06 -1.60 18.04
C ALA A 29 -9.52 -1.14 17.85
N ASP A 30 -9.75 -0.05 17.13
CA ASP A 30 -11.07 0.55 16.95
C ASP A 30 -11.70 0.22 15.60
N LYS A 31 -13.02 0.04 15.59
CA LYS A 31 -13.81 -0.29 14.40
C LYS A 31 -13.78 0.79 13.30
N PHE A 32 -13.62 2.06 13.66
CA PHE A 32 -13.55 3.13 12.69
C PHE A 32 -12.29 3.00 11.82
N SER A 33 -11.13 2.76 12.45
CA SER A 33 -9.86 2.52 11.77
C SER A 33 -9.84 1.18 11.04
N GLN A 34 -10.46 0.13 11.59
CA GLN A 34 -10.61 -1.15 10.90
C GLN A 34 -11.40 -1.01 9.59
N ASN A 35 -12.42 -0.15 9.55
CA ASN A 35 -13.28 0.02 8.36
C ASN A 35 -12.77 1.05 7.35
N GLY A 36 -11.85 1.94 7.75
CA GLY A 36 -11.37 3.01 6.87
C GLY A 36 -9.85 3.12 6.74
N GLY A 37 -9.09 2.25 7.39
CA GLY A 37 -7.64 2.38 7.56
C GLY A 37 -6.77 1.91 6.41
N CYS A 38 -7.32 1.42 5.30
CA CYS A 38 -6.53 0.88 4.19
C CYS A 38 -5.45 1.85 3.68
N GLY A 39 -5.76 3.14 3.58
CA GLY A 39 -4.77 4.15 3.18
C GLY A 39 -3.69 4.41 4.24
N VAL A 40 -4.01 4.25 5.53
CA VAL A 40 -3.01 4.31 6.60
C VAL A 40 -2.05 3.13 6.50
N VAL A 41 -2.59 1.92 6.30
CA VAL A 41 -1.80 0.70 6.09
C VAL A 41 -0.90 0.83 4.87
N ALA A 42 -1.43 1.32 3.74
CA ALA A 42 -0.63 1.53 2.54
C ALA A 42 0.52 2.52 2.77
N ALA A 43 0.29 3.60 3.54
CA ALA A 43 1.33 4.55 3.91
C ALA A 43 2.38 3.90 4.83
N ALA A 44 1.95 3.15 5.85
CA ALA A 44 2.84 2.42 6.74
C ALA A 44 3.70 1.40 5.96
N ASN A 45 3.10 0.66 5.03
CA ASN A 45 3.81 -0.28 4.16
C ASN A 45 4.93 0.41 3.35
N ILE A 46 4.64 1.55 2.70
CA ILE A 46 5.65 2.28 1.93
C ILE A 46 6.79 2.75 2.82
N LEU A 47 6.47 3.41 3.94
CA LEU A 47 7.47 4.00 4.82
C LEU A 47 8.37 2.92 5.47
N ALA A 48 7.76 1.81 5.91
CA ALA A 48 8.49 0.69 6.46
C ALA A 48 9.38 -0.01 5.41
N TYR A 49 8.89 -0.16 4.16
CA TYR A 49 9.70 -0.71 3.09
C TYR A 49 10.91 0.18 2.75
N LEU A 50 10.73 1.48 2.64
CA LEU A 50 11.82 2.41 2.40
C LEU A 50 12.86 2.32 3.52
N ALA A 51 12.42 2.29 4.78
CA ALA A 51 13.31 2.14 5.94
C ALA A 51 14.10 0.82 5.92
N LEU A 52 13.48 -0.27 5.45
CA LEU A 52 14.11 -1.59 5.33
C LEU A 52 15.10 -1.65 4.17
N SER A 53 14.86 -0.90 3.11
CA SER A 53 15.59 -1.02 1.84
C SER A 53 16.84 -0.14 1.74
N ASP A 54 16.94 0.93 2.55
CA ASP A 54 18.05 1.87 2.48
C ASP A 54 18.23 2.57 3.84
N GLU A 55 19.46 2.55 4.37
CA GLU A 55 19.81 3.09 5.69
C GLU A 55 19.44 4.57 5.84
N LYS A 56 19.54 5.38 4.77
CA LYS A 56 19.14 6.80 4.79
C LYS A 56 17.67 7.02 5.16
N TYR A 57 16.83 5.99 4.99
CA TYR A 57 15.41 6.01 5.33
C TYR A 57 15.09 5.33 6.67
N SER A 58 16.08 4.80 7.39
CA SER A 58 15.86 4.01 8.61
C SER A 58 14.99 4.71 9.65
N ALA A 59 15.09 6.04 9.77
CA ALA A 59 14.26 6.83 10.68
C ALA A 59 12.74 6.80 10.36
N LEU A 60 12.35 6.35 9.16
CA LEU A 60 10.93 6.23 8.77
C LEU A 60 10.21 5.10 9.48
N TYR A 61 10.92 4.09 9.99
CA TYR A 61 10.35 3.00 10.77
C TYR A 61 11.06 2.90 12.12
N PRO A 62 10.55 3.56 13.16
CA PRO A 62 11.23 3.66 14.45
C PRO A 62 11.11 2.41 15.32
N GLN A 63 10.31 1.42 14.91
CA GLN A 63 10.14 0.18 15.63
C GLN A 63 11.38 -0.73 15.48
N LYS A 64 11.63 -1.57 16.48
CA LYS A 64 12.80 -2.45 16.47
C LYS A 64 12.61 -3.72 15.64
N THR A 65 11.36 -4.18 15.51
CA THR A 65 11.03 -5.45 14.87
C THR A 65 9.82 -5.32 13.95
N PHE A 66 9.66 -6.31 13.05
CA PHE A 66 8.49 -6.44 12.20
C PHE A 66 7.50 -7.46 12.76
N THR A 67 7.18 -7.34 14.05
CA THR A 67 6.05 -8.06 14.65
C THR A 67 4.74 -7.35 14.36
N LYS A 68 3.63 -8.07 14.37
CA LYS A 68 2.28 -7.49 14.25
C LYS A 68 2.03 -6.41 15.28
N ARG A 69 2.50 -6.59 16.52
CA ARG A 69 2.40 -5.61 17.61
C ARG A 69 3.09 -4.31 17.24
N ASP A 70 4.36 -4.37 16.84
CA ASP A 70 5.17 -3.20 16.51
C ASP A 70 4.61 -2.50 15.27
N PHE A 71 4.22 -3.27 14.25
CA PHE A 71 3.64 -2.70 13.04
C PHE A 71 2.27 -2.06 13.28
N THR A 72 1.45 -2.61 14.19
CA THR A 72 0.18 -1.99 14.61
C THR A 72 0.42 -0.67 15.33
N SER A 73 1.41 -0.60 16.21
CA SER A 73 1.83 0.65 16.85
C SER A 73 2.27 1.68 15.82
N PHE A 74 3.07 1.26 14.84
CA PHE A 74 3.50 2.11 13.74
C PHE A 74 2.33 2.61 12.88
N MET A 75 1.39 1.75 12.50
CA MET A 75 0.18 2.16 11.78
C MET A 75 -0.63 3.19 12.56
N SER A 76 -0.73 3.04 13.88
CA SER A 76 -1.43 4.00 14.75
C SER A 76 -0.74 5.37 14.74
N GLU A 77 0.58 5.41 14.76
CA GLU A 77 1.36 6.64 14.60
C GLU A 77 1.13 7.29 13.23
N ILE A 78 1.19 6.51 12.14
CA ILE A 78 0.93 7.00 10.78
C ILE A 78 -0.47 7.59 10.65
N SER A 79 -1.46 7.06 11.37
CA SER A 79 -2.85 7.57 11.33
C SER A 79 -2.96 9.03 11.77
N GLU A 80 -1.99 9.55 12.53
CA GLU A 80 -1.94 10.95 12.94
C GLU A 80 -1.57 11.89 11.77
N PHE A 81 -0.95 11.39 10.75
CA PHE A 81 -0.53 12.12 9.54
C PHE A 81 -1.41 11.84 8.33
N VAL A 82 -1.77 10.57 8.14
CA VAL A 82 -2.61 10.07 7.05
C VAL A 82 -4.03 9.86 7.58
N LYS A 83 -4.79 10.93 7.67
CA LYS A 83 -6.08 10.96 8.38
C LYS A 83 -7.20 10.23 7.62
N ILE A 84 -7.87 9.32 8.31
CA ILE A 84 -9.15 8.73 7.88
C ILE A 84 -10.24 9.81 7.98
N ARG A 85 -10.96 10.05 6.89
CA ARG A 85 -12.08 10.99 6.90
C ARG A 85 -13.32 10.36 7.53
N ARG A 86 -14.07 11.21 8.21
CA ARG A 86 -15.36 10.88 8.80
C ARG A 86 -16.48 11.63 8.09
N PHE A 87 -17.59 10.96 7.80
CA PHE A 87 -18.81 11.58 7.33
C PHE A 87 -20.00 10.93 8.03
N LEU A 88 -20.83 11.72 8.67
CA LEU A 88 -21.97 11.24 9.49
C LEU A 88 -21.59 10.08 10.42
N GLY A 89 -20.44 10.18 11.10
CA GLY A 89 -19.95 9.16 12.03
C GLY A 89 -19.24 7.96 11.36
N LYS A 90 -19.39 7.76 10.04
CA LYS A 90 -18.82 6.63 9.30
C LYS A 90 -17.44 6.97 8.71
N PRO A 91 -16.50 5.99 8.63
CA PRO A 91 -15.22 6.18 7.97
C PRO A 91 -15.39 6.23 6.45
N LEU A 92 -14.79 7.22 5.81
CA LEU A 92 -14.69 7.34 4.35
C LEU A 92 -13.32 6.93 3.80
N GLY A 93 -12.42 6.44 4.67
CA GLY A 93 -11.04 6.17 4.31
C GLY A 93 -10.18 7.43 4.12
N VAL A 94 -9.00 7.25 3.56
CA VAL A 94 -8.10 8.33 3.18
C VAL A 94 -8.53 8.84 1.81
N TRP A 95 -9.24 9.97 1.80
CA TRP A 95 -9.86 10.50 0.59
C TRP A 95 -8.87 11.25 -0.29
N GLY A 96 -8.53 10.64 -1.43
CA GLY A 96 -7.80 11.27 -2.52
C GLY A 96 -6.28 11.30 -2.36
N LYS A 97 -5.61 11.23 -3.50
CA LYS A 97 -4.16 11.13 -3.65
C LYS A 97 -3.39 12.23 -2.91
N ARG A 98 -3.76 13.50 -3.12
CA ARG A 98 -3.04 14.64 -2.53
C ARG A 98 -3.02 14.63 -1.00
N ARG A 99 -4.06 14.10 -0.35
CA ARG A 99 -4.08 13.99 1.13
C ARG A 99 -3.19 12.88 1.61
N PHE A 100 -3.24 11.74 0.93
CA PHE A 100 -2.35 10.62 1.17
C PHE A 100 -0.89 11.07 1.05
N GLU A 101 -0.51 11.63 -0.09
CA GLU A 101 0.85 12.12 -0.36
C GLU A 101 1.33 13.12 0.68
N ARG A 102 0.52 14.13 1.00
CA ARG A 102 0.87 15.11 2.04
C ARG A 102 1.03 14.50 3.42
N GLY A 103 0.22 13.50 3.75
CA GLY A 103 0.35 12.78 5.02
C GLY A 103 1.68 12.04 5.13
N VAL A 104 2.04 11.28 4.10
CA VAL A 104 3.32 10.54 4.03
C VAL A 104 4.51 11.49 4.10
N VAL A 105 4.51 12.56 3.30
CA VAL A 105 5.61 13.56 3.27
C VAL A 105 5.74 14.27 4.62
N ARG A 106 4.64 14.63 5.27
CA ARG A 106 4.67 15.27 6.60
C ARG A 106 5.23 14.32 7.67
N TYR A 107 4.87 13.05 7.62
CA TYR A 107 5.45 12.06 8.52
C TYR A 107 6.95 11.94 8.30
N ALA A 108 7.40 11.75 7.06
CA ALA A 108 8.82 11.66 6.74
C ALA A 108 9.61 12.89 7.24
N LYS A 109 9.08 14.09 7.01
CA LYS A 109 9.67 15.33 7.51
C LYS A 109 9.77 15.36 9.04
N SER A 110 8.77 14.86 9.77
CA SER A 110 8.82 14.78 11.24
C SER A 110 9.88 13.81 11.75
N ARG A 111 10.36 12.91 10.89
CA ARG A 111 11.47 11.97 11.13
C ARG A 111 12.83 12.46 10.58
N GLY A 112 12.89 13.70 10.11
CA GLY A 112 14.12 14.27 9.52
C GLY A 112 14.44 13.72 8.13
N VAL A 113 13.50 13.02 7.49
CA VAL A 113 13.69 12.46 6.15
C VAL A 113 12.90 13.29 5.13
N GLU A 114 13.59 13.75 4.09
CA GLU A 114 12.94 14.44 2.98
C GLU A 114 12.45 13.41 1.98
N LEU A 115 11.13 13.42 1.75
CA LEU A 115 10.46 12.63 0.72
C LEU A 115 9.64 13.53 -0.18
N SER A 116 9.64 13.19 -1.45
CA SER A 116 8.77 13.79 -2.48
C SER A 116 7.86 12.74 -3.06
N ALA A 117 6.58 13.09 -3.27
CA ALA A 117 5.64 12.22 -3.96
C ALA A 117 5.88 12.26 -5.46
N VAL A 118 6.03 11.08 -6.07
CA VAL A 118 6.09 10.91 -7.52
C VAL A 118 4.71 10.46 -7.97
N SER A 119 3.88 11.43 -8.31
CA SER A 119 2.50 11.16 -8.73
C SER A 119 2.44 10.71 -10.18
N PHE A 120 1.64 9.68 -10.45
CA PHE A 120 1.31 9.31 -11.82
C PHE A 120 0.64 10.47 -12.57
N THR A 121 1.10 10.72 -13.78
CA THR A 121 0.51 11.67 -14.74
C THR A 121 0.14 10.92 -16.01
N ARG A 122 -0.85 11.42 -16.76
CA ARG A 122 -1.29 10.79 -18.02
C ARG A 122 -0.29 10.89 -19.19
N LYS A 123 0.92 11.41 -18.95
CA LYS A 123 1.97 11.49 -19.95
C LYS A 123 2.62 10.14 -20.28
N THR A 124 2.49 9.16 -19.37
CA THR A 124 2.99 7.80 -19.53
C THR A 124 1.86 6.81 -19.28
N SER A 125 2.02 5.55 -19.72
CA SER A 125 1.07 4.51 -19.31
C SER A 125 1.22 4.16 -17.83
N ALA A 126 0.16 3.61 -17.23
CA ALA A 126 0.22 3.15 -15.84
C ALA A 126 1.27 2.05 -15.65
N ALA A 127 1.39 1.14 -16.63
CA ALA A 127 2.40 0.08 -16.63
C ALA A 127 3.82 0.67 -16.58
N GLU A 128 4.14 1.60 -17.47
CA GLU A 128 5.47 2.22 -17.50
C GLU A 128 5.79 3.00 -16.22
N TYR A 129 4.81 3.68 -15.65
CA TYR A 129 4.98 4.33 -14.35
C TYR A 129 5.33 3.33 -13.24
N ILE A 130 4.58 2.21 -13.15
CA ILE A 130 4.81 1.17 -12.14
C ILE A 130 6.19 0.53 -12.36
N LYS A 131 6.53 0.15 -13.61
CA LYS A 131 7.84 -0.42 -13.94
C LYS A 131 8.99 0.50 -13.56
N SER A 132 8.90 1.79 -13.88
CA SER A 132 9.93 2.77 -13.50
C SER A 132 10.10 2.85 -11.99
N ALA A 133 9.01 2.88 -11.23
CA ALA A 133 9.08 2.92 -9.79
C ALA A 133 9.72 1.65 -9.20
N LEU A 134 9.31 0.46 -9.67
CA LEU A 134 9.85 -0.82 -9.19
C LEU A 134 11.34 -1.00 -9.55
N ARG A 135 11.78 -0.58 -10.74
CA ARG A 135 13.21 -0.56 -11.12
C ARG A 135 14.06 0.31 -10.20
N GLU A 136 13.48 1.38 -9.65
CA GLU A 136 14.10 2.26 -8.67
C GLU A 136 13.87 1.78 -7.22
N ASN A 137 13.44 0.53 -7.05
CA ASN A 137 13.13 -0.08 -5.75
C ASN A 137 12.11 0.71 -4.92
N ARG A 138 11.12 1.32 -5.56
CA ARG A 138 10.06 2.11 -4.92
C ARG A 138 8.71 1.40 -5.03
N PRO A 139 8.07 1.01 -3.92
CA PRO A 139 6.72 0.48 -3.96
C PRO A 139 5.73 1.53 -4.49
N VAL A 140 4.72 1.08 -5.21
CA VAL A 140 3.68 1.94 -5.76
C VAL A 140 2.38 1.71 -5.01
N THR A 141 1.82 2.77 -4.43
CA THR A 141 0.47 2.70 -3.85
C THR A 141 -0.56 3.06 -4.91
N ILE A 142 -1.60 2.25 -5.01
CA ILE A 142 -2.75 2.53 -5.85
C ILE A 142 -4.01 2.71 -5.01
N LEU A 143 -4.85 3.65 -5.40
CA LEU A 143 -6.23 3.77 -4.95
C LEU A 143 -7.13 3.19 -6.03
N ILE A 144 -7.86 2.18 -5.67
CA ILE A 144 -8.90 1.55 -6.49
C ILE A 144 -10.22 2.22 -6.13
N GLY A 145 -10.89 2.81 -7.10
CA GLY A 145 -12.21 3.44 -6.92
C GLY A 145 -13.35 2.42 -6.93
N LEU A 146 -14.51 2.83 -7.41
CA LEU A 146 -15.61 1.90 -7.68
C LEU A 146 -15.23 1.03 -8.89
N ASN A 147 -15.06 -0.26 -8.68
CA ASN A 147 -14.56 -1.16 -9.70
C ASN A 147 -15.27 -2.51 -9.64
N GLY A 148 -16.24 -2.70 -10.53
CA GLY A 148 -17.05 -3.92 -10.59
C GLY A 148 -16.27 -5.19 -10.89
N ARG A 149 -15.08 -5.09 -11.52
CA ARG A 149 -14.23 -6.24 -11.86
C ARG A 149 -13.35 -6.69 -10.69
N LEU A 150 -13.09 -5.81 -9.72
CA LEU A 150 -12.26 -6.11 -8.55
C LEU A 150 -13.09 -6.34 -7.27
N LYS A 151 -14.36 -6.76 -7.42
CA LYS A 151 -15.23 -7.11 -6.28
C LYS A 151 -14.86 -8.42 -5.60
N THR A 152 -14.17 -9.31 -6.32
CA THR A 152 -13.76 -10.62 -5.79
C THR A 152 -12.33 -10.90 -6.21
N VAL A 153 -11.39 -10.52 -5.36
CA VAL A 153 -9.95 -10.74 -5.56
C VAL A 153 -9.46 -11.76 -4.54
N ARG A 154 -8.80 -12.81 -5.01
CA ARG A 154 -8.19 -13.80 -4.13
C ARG A 154 -6.95 -13.23 -3.48
N CYS A 155 -6.89 -13.37 -2.15
CA CYS A 155 -5.77 -12.96 -1.31
C CYS A 155 -5.23 -14.18 -0.56
N GLU A 156 -3.91 -14.32 -0.49
CA GLU A 156 -3.22 -15.47 0.10
C GLU A 156 -2.24 -15.02 1.18
N TYR A 157 -2.28 -15.66 2.35
CA TYR A 157 -1.29 -15.41 3.39
C TYR A 157 -0.01 -16.20 3.13
N PRO A 158 1.17 -15.62 3.38
CA PRO A 158 2.45 -16.34 3.24
C PRO A 158 2.54 -17.61 4.12
N SER A 159 1.87 -17.61 5.27
CA SER A 159 1.80 -18.77 6.17
C SER A 159 0.76 -19.83 5.77
N GLY A 160 0.09 -19.66 4.64
CA GLY A 160 -1.00 -20.50 4.17
C GLY A 160 -2.40 -19.95 4.46
N GLY A 161 -3.38 -20.44 3.71
CA GLY A 161 -4.75 -19.95 3.74
C GLY A 161 -5.01 -18.83 2.74
N ALA A 162 -6.26 -18.73 2.30
CA ALA A 162 -6.71 -17.73 1.35
C ALA A 162 -8.11 -17.24 1.70
N PHE A 163 -8.44 -16.04 1.23
CA PHE A 163 -9.78 -15.46 1.32
C PHE A 163 -10.06 -14.61 0.08
N PHE A 164 -11.31 -14.22 -0.11
CA PHE A 164 -11.70 -13.28 -1.17
C PHE A 164 -12.05 -11.92 -0.56
N GLY A 165 -11.44 -10.85 -1.12
CA GLY A 165 -11.67 -9.48 -0.72
C GLY A 165 -12.23 -8.64 -1.85
N SER A 166 -12.95 -7.55 -1.52
CA SER A 166 -13.40 -6.55 -2.48
C SER A 166 -12.46 -5.36 -2.49
N PHE A 167 -11.87 -5.07 -3.64
CA PHE A 167 -10.93 -3.96 -3.81
C PHE A 167 -11.63 -2.68 -4.32
N GLU A 168 -12.87 -2.49 -3.95
CA GLU A 168 -13.57 -1.24 -4.20
C GLU A 168 -13.26 -0.21 -3.11
N ARG A 169 -12.97 1.03 -3.52
CA ARG A 169 -12.59 2.14 -2.62
C ARG A 169 -11.46 1.75 -1.67
N HIS A 170 -10.46 1.08 -2.20
CA HIS A 170 -9.41 0.44 -1.43
C HIS A 170 -8.01 0.90 -1.84
N TRP A 171 -7.14 1.11 -0.85
CA TRP A 171 -5.73 1.39 -1.05
C TRP A 171 -4.93 0.10 -0.91
N VAL A 172 -4.05 -0.17 -1.87
CA VAL A 172 -3.13 -1.32 -1.85
C VAL A 172 -1.73 -0.89 -2.25
N THR A 173 -0.73 -1.68 -1.89
CA THR A 173 0.68 -1.43 -2.22
C THR A 173 1.16 -2.46 -3.22
N ILE A 174 1.55 -2.02 -4.42
CA ILE A 174 2.13 -2.85 -5.49
C ILE A 174 3.61 -3.07 -5.21
N THR A 175 4.02 -4.31 -5.29
CA THR A 175 5.39 -4.77 -5.01
C THR A 175 6.05 -5.42 -6.22
N GLU A 176 5.24 -5.85 -7.21
CA GLU A 176 5.72 -6.51 -8.43
C GLU A 176 4.75 -6.26 -9.58
N LEU A 177 5.26 -6.22 -10.80
CA LEU A 177 4.52 -6.21 -12.05
C LEU A 177 5.04 -7.36 -12.93
N ILE A 178 4.13 -8.21 -13.38
CA ILE A 178 4.40 -9.39 -14.21
C ILE A 178 3.76 -9.15 -15.58
N GLU A 179 4.58 -9.19 -16.64
CA GLU A 179 4.12 -9.16 -18.03
C GLU A 179 4.18 -10.55 -18.63
N ASP A 180 3.04 -11.05 -19.07
CA ASP A 180 2.89 -12.33 -19.78
C ASP A 180 2.06 -12.09 -21.05
N GLY A 181 2.74 -11.92 -22.18
CA GLY A 181 2.13 -11.47 -23.42
C GLY A 181 1.45 -10.10 -23.24
N GLU A 182 0.17 -10.03 -23.56
CA GLU A 182 -0.64 -8.82 -23.40
C GLU A 182 -1.20 -8.63 -21.97
N LYS A 183 -1.10 -9.67 -21.14
CA LYS A 183 -1.60 -9.62 -19.77
C LYS A 183 -0.56 -9.01 -18.83
N ILE A 184 -0.97 -8.03 -18.05
CA ILE A 184 -0.16 -7.42 -17.00
C ILE A 184 -0.82 -7.67 -15.65
N THR A 185 -0.11 -8.39 -14.79
CA THR A 185 -0.56 -8.71 -13.42
C THR A 185 0.26 -7.93 -12.41
N LEU A 186 -0.41 -7.32 -11.45
CA LEU A 186 0.20 -6.62 -10.32
C LEU A 186 0.14 -7.50 -9.09
N LYS A 187 1.29 -7.79 -8.46
CA LYS A 187 1.34 -8.36 -7.12
C LYS A 187 1.21 -7.24 -6.11
N ALA A 188 0.29 -7.38 -5.19
CA ALA A 188 -0.07 -6.35 -4.23
C ALA A 188 -0.07 -6.87 -2.80
N SER A 189 0.30 -6.00 -1.85
CA SER A 189 0.07 -6.18 -0.42
C SER A 189 -1.26 -5.55 -0.04
N SER A 190 -2.15 -6.34 0.56
CA SER A 190 -3.42 -5.89 1.13
C SER A 190 -3.85 -6.83 2.26
N TRP A 191 -4.36 -6.27 3.35
CA TRP A 191 -4.86 -7.03 4.53
C TRP A 191 -3.88 -8.05 5.11
N GLY A 192 -2.56 -7.77 5.00
CA GLY A 192 -1.51 -8.70 5.43
C GLY A 192 -1.29 -9.89 4.50
N ALA A 193 -1.89 -9.89 3.32
CA ALA A 193 -1.86 -10.95 2.33
C ALA A 193 -1.31 -10.46 0.98
N VAL A 194 -0.96 -11.42 0.14
CA VAL A 194 -0.62 -11.20 -1.28
C VAL A 194 -1.90 -11.30 -2.10
N ALA A 195 -2.10 -10.34 -3.00
CA ALA A 195 -3.16 -10.39 -4.00
C ALA A 195 -2.57 -10.16 -5.40
N TYR A 196 -3.20 -10.74 -6.42
CA TYR A 196 -2.84 -10.54 -7.81
C TYR A 196 -3.98 -9.82 -8.54
N ILE A 197 -3.67 -8.66 -9.11
CA ILE A 197 -4.63 -7.76 -9.75
C ILE A 197 -4.28 -7.64 -11.23
N ASP A 198 -5.24 -7.89 -12.12
CA ASP A 198 -5.06 -7.54 -13.53
C ASP A 198 -5.03 -6.02 -13.69
N LEU A 199 -4.01 -5.50 -14.40
CA LEU A 199 -3.85 -4.06 -14.60
C LEU A 199 -5.01 -3.46 -15.40
N ASN A 200 -5.55 -4.17 -16.39
CA ASN A 200 -6.67 -3.68 -17.19
C ASN A 200 -7.94 -3.59 -16.35
N ASP A 201 -8.20 -4.58 -15.49
CA ASP A 201 -9.32 -4.54 -14.55
C ASP A 201 -9.20 -3.36 -13.59
N PHE A 202 -8.00 -3.04 -13.10
CA PHE A 202 -7.76 -1.82 -12.32
C PHE A 202 -8.04 -0.55 -13.14
N LEU A 203 -7.60 -0.50 -14.39
CA LEU A 203 -7.72 0.68 -15.25
C LEU A 203 -9.15 0.96 -15.73
N GLU A 204 -10.01 -0.03 -15.74
CA GLU A 204 -11.41 0.10 -16.14
C GLU A 204 -12.34 0.62 -15.04
N GLY A 205 -11.87 0.69 -13.79
CA GLY A 205 -12.62 1.23 -12.67
C GLY A 205 -12.86 2.73 -12.75
N GLU A 206 -13.53 3.29 -11.75
CA GLU A 206 -13.88 4.70 -11.69
C GLU A 206 -12.64 5.60 -11.68
N LYS A 207 -12.53 6.47 -12.68
CA LYS A 207 -11.37 7.34 -12.90
C LYS A 207 -11.21 8.46 -11.86
N ILE A 208 -12.31 8.89 -11.22
CA ILE A 208 -12.32 10.01 -10.26
C ILE A 208 -11.58 9.64 -8.98
N TYR A 209 -11.74 8.41 -8.51
CA TYR A 209 -11.13 7.90 -7.26
C TYR A 209 -9.85 7.10 -7.51
N ARG A 210 -9.43 6.95 -8.77
CA ARG A 210 -8.24 6.19 -9.12
C ARG A 210 -6.98 7.04 -8.96
N ALA A 211 -5.97 6.48 -8.29
CA ALA A 211 -4.67 7.13 -8.14
C ALA A 211 -3.52 6.12 -8.14
N LEU A 212 -2.36 6.56 -8.58
CA LEU A 212 -1.08 5.87 -8.42
C LEU A 212 -0.07 6.88 -7.89
N THR A 213 0.72 6.47 -6.90
CA THR A 213 1.79 7.30 -6.34
C THR A 213 2.90 6.43 -5.75
N SER A 214 4.12 6.92 -5.80
CA SER A 214 5.29 6.39 -5.13
C SER A 214 6.07 7.55 -4.49
N PHE A 215 7.15 7.26 -3.75
CA PHE A 215 7.90 8.29 -3.05
C PHE A 215 9.40 8.11 -3.30
N LYS A 216 10.11 9.22 -3.35
CA LYS A 216 11.57 9.29 -3.42
C LYS A 216 12.09 10.50 -2.65
N GLN A 217 13.38 10.49 -2.36
CA GLN A 217 14.12 11.65 -1.91
C GLN A 217 14.32 12.63 -3.04
#